data_50cbef06889bc4e660c6709b06429e15
#
_entry.id   50cbef06889bc4e660c6709b06429e15
#
_cell.length_a   1.000
_cell.length_b   1.000
_cell.length_c   1.000
_cell.angle_alpha   90.00
_cell.angle_beta   90.00
_cell.angle_gamma   90.00
#
_symmetry.space_group_name_H-M   'P 1'
#
loop_
_entity.id
_entity.type
_entity.pdbx_description
1 polymer ?
#
loop_
_entity_poly.entity_id
_entity_poly.type
_entity_poly.pdbx_seq_one_letter_code
_entity_poly.pdbx_strand_id
1 'polypeptide(L)'
;MILEVQNGCFGYPKQPVILESINLSLEESHILAILGPNGIGKTTLLKCMIGLLPWHSGKTLFYGKDIHTLKPKDVWSTISYIPQSRGFAFSYTGLEMVLLGRSAHLGAFQQPGKEEIEMAEAMMERVGITRLANKDCNRMSGGELQMVLIARALINEPKLIILDEPETGLDFHNQILVLNMVERLAHESGISAIMNTHYPTNAMSVADEVLMLNRKGEFFYGPAAEILNEENISYSFDVQVLVDELHYQGRSVRSIVPVALREETAV
;
A
#
# COMPACT_ATOMS: atom_id res chain seq x y z
N MET A 1 -3.73 -8.96 -15.63
CA MET A 1 -3.08 -9.35 -14.33
C MET A 1 -1.68 -8.74 -14.28
N ILE A 2 -1.41 -7.88 -13.30
CA ILE A 2 -0.11 -7.23 -13.10
C ILE A 2 0.79 -8.02 -12.15
N LEU A 3 0.22 -8.58 -11.08
CA LEU A 3 0.94 -9.34 -10.06
C LEU A 3 0.15 -10.57 -9.65
N GLU A 4 0.85 -11.70 -9.42
CA GLU A 4 0.27 -12.94 -8.94
C GLU A 4 1.24 -13.62 -7.95
N VAL A 5 0.74 -14.10 -6.83
CA VAL A 5 1.48 -14.94 -5.89
C VAL A 5 0.95 -16.36 -5.98
N GLN A 6 1.84 -17.32 -6.19
CA GLN A 6 1.52 -18.74 -6.31
C GLN A 6 2.18 -19.52 -5.16
N ASN A 7 1.35 -20.06 -4.25
CA ASN A 7 1.76 -20.90 -3.11
C ASN A 7 2.91 -20.32 -2.28
N GLY A 8 2.84 -19.01 -2.00
CA GLY A 8 3.86 -18.28 -1.27
C GLY A 8 3.95 -18.72 0.20
N CYS A 9 5.12 -19.21 0.63
CA CYS A 9 5.39 -19.53 2.02
C CYS A 9 6.65 -18.80 2.50
N PHE A 10 6.59 -18.23 3.71
CA PHE A 10 7.71 -17.51 4.29
C PHE A 10 7.74 -17.58 5.82
N GLY A 11 8.94 -17.61 6.39
CA GLY A 11 9.22 -17.45 7.82
C GLY A 11 10.64 -16.91 8.00
N TYR A 12 10.92 -16.22 9.10
CA TYR A 12 12.28 -15.80 9.40
C TYR A 12 13.11 -16.97 9.93
N PRO A 13 14.45 -16.97 9.74
CA PRO A 13 15.30 -18.03 10.25
C PRO A 13 15.08 -18.27 11.75
N LYS A 14 14.89 -19.54 12.12
CA LYS A 14 14.62 -19.98 13.50
C LYS A 14 13.32 -19.47 14.12
N GLN A 15 12.39 -18.99 13.32
CA GLN A 15 11.04 -18.59 13.75
C GLN A 15 9.99 -19.46 13.06
N PRO A 16 8.76 -19.54 13.59
CA PRO A 16 7.66 -20.21 12.92
C PRO A 16 7.38 -19.61 11.54
N VAL A 17 6.76 -20.39 10.67
CA VAL A 17 6.24 -19.89 9.40
C VAL A 17 5.20 -18.80 9.69
N ILE A 18 5.30 -17.68 8.98
CA ILE A 18 4.42 -16.52 9.15
C ILE A 18 3.38 -16.49 8.04
N LEU A 19 3.80 -16.85 6.82
CA LEU A 19 2.94 -16.86 5.63
C LEU A 19 2.94 -18.28 5.07
N GLU A 20 1.76 -18.87 4.88
CA GLU A 20 1.61 -20.24 4.41
C GLU A 20 0.62 -20.29 3.26
N SER A 21 1.06 -20.89 2.15
CA SER A 21 0.24 -21.16 0.96
C SER A 21 -0.52 -19.94 0.41
N ILE A 22 0.09 -18.76 0.48
CA ILE A 22 -0.50 -17.51 -0.01
C ILE A 22 -0.73 -17.61 -1.51
N ASN A 23 -1.97 -17.42 -1.93
CA ASN A 23 -2.39 -17.33 -3.33
C ASN A 23 -3.24 -16.07 -3.50
N LEU A 24 -2.84 -15.20 -4.41
CA LEU A 24 -3.57 -13.99 -4.75
C LEU A 24 -3.17 -13.51 -6.15
N SER A 25 -3.99 -12.68 -6.74
CA SER A 25 -3.70 -11.99 -8.00
C SER A 25 -4.17 -10.54 -7.91
N LEU A 26 -3.58 -9.68 -8.72
CA LEU A 26 -3.98 -8.28 -8.87
C LEU A 26 -4.07 -7.95 -10.36
N GLU A 27 -5.23 -7.50 -10.77
CA GLU A 27 -5.45 -7.01 -12.14
C GLU A 27 -4.86 -5.60 -12.33
N GLU A 28 -4.66 -5.20 -13.58
CA GLU A 28 -4.25 -3.84 -13.89
C GLU A 28 -5.35 -2.84 -13.50
N SER A 29 -4.94 -1.68 -13.00
CA SER A 29 -5.84 -0.60 -12.55
C SER A 29 -6.71 -0.95 -11.34
N HIS A 30 -6.42 -2.05 -10.63
CA HIS A 30 -7.11 -2.47 -9.42
C HIS A 30 -6.31 -2.11 -8.16
N ILE A 31 -7.02 -2.05 -7.04
CA ILE A 31 -6.49 -1.83 -5.69
C ILE A 31 -6.65 -3.11 -4.87
N LEU A 32 -5.54 -3.70 -4.44
CA LEU A 32 -5.52 -4.77 -3.46
C LEU A 32 -5.24 -4.20 -2.06
N ALA A 33 -6.17 -4.38 -1.13
CA ALA A 33 -5.90 -4.10 0.28
C ALA A 33 -5.43 -5.36 1.01
N ILE A 34 -4.32 -5.24 1.74
CA ILE A 34 -3.84 -6.27 2.66
C ILE A 34 -4.23 -5.87 4.07
N LEU A 35 -5.10 -6.65 4.70
CA LEU A 35 -5.67 -6.41 6.02
C LEU A 35 -5.19 -7.41 7.06
N GLY A 36 -5.28 -7.03 8.31
CA GLY A 36 -5.04 -7.90 9.46
C GLY A 36 -4.45 -7.15 10.66
N PRO A 37 -4.43 -7.75 11.83
CA PRO A 37 -3.87 -7.18 13.05
C PRO A 37 -2.39 -6.78 12.90
N ASN A 38 -1.92 -5.90 13.80
CA ASN A 38 -0.51 -5.54 13.84
C ASN A 38 0.36 -6.75 14.20
N GLY A 39 1.53 -6.86 13.55
CA GLY A 39 2.49 -7.94 13.79
C GLY A 39 2.17 -9.26 13.07
N ILE A 40 1.08 -9.35 12.28
CA ILE A 40 0.66 -10.60 11.61
C ILE A 40 1.51 -10.96 10.37
N GLY A 41 2.39 -10.06 9.91
CA GLY A 41 3.23 -10.34 8.75
C GLY A 41 2.86 -9.56 7.48
N LYS A 42 1.97 -8.58 7.52
CA LYS A 42 1.55 -7.78 6.35
C LYS A 42 2.74 -7.15 5.59
N THR A 43 3.60 -6.41 6.29
CA THR A 43 4.81 -5.81 5.68
C THR A 43 5.79 -6.87 5.17
N THR A 44 5.84 -8.05 5.83
CA THR A 44 6.63 -9.19 5.36
C THR A 44 6.07 -9.72 4.05
N LEU A 45 4.76 -9.88 3.95
CA LEU A 45 4.07 -10.28 2.72
C LEU A 45 4.37 -9.31 1.59
N LEU A 46 4.21 -7.99 1.81
CA LEU A 46 4.57 -6.98 0.81
C LEU A 46 6.00 -7.14 0.31
N LYS A 47 6.96 -7.33 1.22
CA LYS A 47 8.38 -7.51 0.86
C LYS A 47 8.62 -8.78 0.04
N CYS A 48 7.92 -9.87 0.35
CA CYS A 48 7.99 -11.09 -0.46
C CYS A 48 7.39 -10.87 -1.85
N MET A 49 6.23 -10.21 -1.94
CA MET A 49 5.53 -9.93 -3.20
C MET A 49 6.37 -9.10 -4.18
N ILE A 50 7.18 -8.18 -3.68
CA ILE A 50 8.05 -7.31 -4.51
C ILE A 50 9.47 -7.83 -4.67
N GLY A 51 9.75 -9.04 -4.20
CA GLY A 51 11.06 -9.68 -4.33
C GLY A 51 12.16 -9.13 -3.42
N LEU A 52 11.83 -8.31 -2.40
CA LEU A 52 12.78 -7.87 -1.38
C LEU A 52 13.12 -8.98 -0.37
N LEU A 53 12.20 -9.92 -0.17
CA LEU A 53 12.45 -11.15 0.60
C LEU A 53 12.12 -12.34 -0.32
N PRO A 54 13.02 -13.35 -0.41
CA PRO A 54 12.73 -14.53 -1.20
C PRO A 54 11.71 -15.42 -0.47
N TRP A 55 10.73 -15.95 -1.20
CA TRP A 55 9.85 -16.99 -0.68
C TRP A 55 10.67 -18.25 -0.31
N HIS A 56 10.31 -18.94 0.75
CA HIS A 56 10.85 -20.28 1.04
C HIS A 56 10.35 -21.32 0.03
N SER A 57 9.08 -21.20 -0.36
CA SER A 57 8.47 -21.93 -1.47
C SER A 57 7.40 -21.06 -2.11
N GLY A 58 7.03 -21.38 -3.34
CA GLY A 58 6.17 -20.54 -4.14
C GLY A 58 6.94 -19.44 -4.87
N LYS A 59 6.23 -18.50 -5.49
CA LYS A 59 6.81 -17.41 -6.27
C LYS A 59 5.83 -16.25 -6.43
N THR A 60 6.39 -15.09 -6.79
CA THR A 60 5.62 -13.95 -7.28
C THR A 60 5.88 -13.80 -8.78
N LEU A 61 4.82 -13.72 -9.56
CA LEU A 61 4.87 -13.38 -10.97
C LEU A 61 4.51 -11.90 -11.14
N PHE A 62 5.31 -11.18 -11.89
CA PHE A 62 5.05 -9.82 -12.31
C PHE A 62 4.93 -9.81 -13.85
N TYR A 63 3.75 -9.45 -14.38
CA TYR A 63 3.40 -9.64 -15.77
C TYR A 63 3.71 -11.06 -16.28
N GLY A 64 3.35 -12.08 -15.49
CA GLY A 64 3.53 -13.50 -15.80
C GLY A 64 4.97 -14.01 -15.71
N LYS A 65 5.95 -13.18 -15.32
CA LYS A 65 7.36 -13.55 -15.15
C LYS A 65 7.73 -13.59 -13.68
N ASP A 66 8.47 -14.62 -13.25
CA ASP A 66 8.97 -14.67 -11.88
C ASP A 66 9.83 -13.45 -11.57
N ILE A 67 9.45 -12.70 -10.52
CA ILE A 67 10.07 -11.43 -10.14
C ILE A 67 11.57 -11.57 -9.86
N HIS A 68 12.02 -12.72 -9.38
CA HIS A 68 13.44 -13.00 -9.11
C HIS A 68 14.26 -13.26 -10.37
N THR A 69 13.62 -13.51 -11.52
CA THR A 69 14.30 -13.65 -12.81
C THR A 69 14.45 -12.32 -13.54
N LEU A 70 13.77 -11.29 -13.09
CA LEU A 70 13.83 -9.94 -13.66
C LEU A 70 15.06 -9.18 -13.13
N LYS A 71 15.59 -8.27 -13.96
CA LYS A 71 16.66 -7.39 -13.50
C LYS A 71 16.09 -6.41 -12.47
N PRO A 72 16.78 -6.16 -11.35
CA PRO A 72 16.31 -5.21 -10.32
C PRO A 72 15.93 -3.84 -10.90
N LYS A 73 16.69 -3.34 -11.89
CA LYS A 73 16.38 -2.07 -12.55
C LYS A 73 15.01 -2.09 -13.24
N ASP A 74 14.64 -3.18 -13.91
CA ASP A 74 13.37 -3.29 -14.62
C ASP A 74 12.19 -3.38 -13.64
N VAL A 75 12.37 -4.08 -12.51
CA VAL A 75 11.38 -4.14 -11.44
C VAL A 75 11.16 -2.75 -10.83
N TRP A 76 12.24 -2.09 -10.39
CA TRP A 76 12.14 -0.81 -9.67
C TRP A 76 11.85 0.41 -10.58
N SER A 77 11.94 0.27 -11.90
CA SER A 77 11.40 1.26 -12.85
C SER A 77 9.88 1.15 -13.01
N THR A 78 9.27 0.04 -12.59
CA THR A 78 7.85 -0.27 -12.81
C THR A 78 7.05 -0.32 -11.52
N ILE A 79 7.71 -0.66 -10.41
CA ILE A 79 7.11 -0.73 -9.06
C ILE A 79 7.69 0.38 -8.19
N SER A 80 6.82 1.14 -7.52
CA SER A 80 7.23 2.10 -6.49
C SER A 80 6.71 1.67 -5.13
N TYR A 81 7.59 1.70 -4.11
CA TYR A 81 7.25 1.35 -2.74
C TYR A 81 7.32 2.58 -1.82
N ILE A 82 6.24 2.82 -1.12
CA ILE A 82 6.11 3.87 -0.12
C ILE A 82 6.05 3.19 1.25
N PRO A 83 7.16 3.16 2.00
CA PRO A 83 7.18 2.57 3.33
C PRO A 83 6.41 3.42 4.32
N GLN A 84 5.99 2.83 5.43
CA GLN A 84 5.46 3.56 6.57
C GLN A 84 6.46 4.65 6.98
N SER A 85 6.07 5.92 6.87
CA SER A 85 6.99 7.04 7.06
C SER A 85 7.33 7.21 8.56
N ARG A 86 8.62 7.22 8.85
CA ARG A 86 9.15 7.58 10.17
C ARG A 86 10.26 8.56 9.92
N GLY A 87 10.09 9.83 10.20
CA GLY A 87 11.07 10.90 10.14
C GLY A 87 12.32 10.71 9.25
N PHE A 88 12.90 11.75 8.76
CA PHE A 88 14.11 11.70 7.95
C PHE A 88 15.32 12.15 8.77
N ALA A 89 16.45 11.47 8.58
CA ALA A 89 17.72 11.86 9.22
C ALA A 89 18.28 13.18 8.64
N PHE A 90 17.86 13.54 7.43
CA PHE A 90 18.29 14.76 6.72
C PHE A 90 17.11 15.66 6.46
N SER A 91 17.38 16.97 6.38
CA SER A 91 16.39 17.99 6.06
C SER A 91 16.32 18.10 4.54
N TYR A 92 15.21 17.65 3.96
CA TYR A 92 14.89 17.82 2.54
C TYR A 92 13.69 18.74 2.39
N THR A 93 13.70 19.59 1.39
CA THR A 93 12.48 20.28 0.93
C THR A 93 11.55 19.30 0.20
N GLY A 94 10.27 19.67 0.03
CA GLY A 94 9.32 18.86 -0.72
C GLY A 94 9.81 18.55 -2.14
N LEU A 95 10.38 19.54 -2.84
CA LEU A 95 10.92 19.36 -4.19
C LEU A 95 12.11 18.39 -4.20
N GLU A 96 13.07 18.57 -3.28
CA GLU A 96 14.20 17.65 -3.16
C GLU A 96 13.76 16.22 -2.85
N MET A 97 12.74 16.06 -1.98
CA MET A 97 12.18 14.73 -1.67
C MET A 97 11.57 14.07 -2.92
N VAL A 98 10.84 14.82 -3.74
CA VAL A 98 10.26 14.28 -5.00
C VAL A 98 11.39 13.93 -5.98
N LEU A 99 12.42 14.76 -6.10
CA LEU A 99 13.61 14.51 -6.93
C LEU A 99 14.36 13.24 -6.54
N LEU A 100 14.36 12.84 -5.26
CA LEU A 100 14.94 11.56 -4.83
C LEU A 100 14.28 10.35 -5.53
N GLY A 101 13.05 10.48 -6.02
CA GLY A 101 12.41 9.45 -6.84
C GLY A 101 13.17 9.16 -8.14
N ARG A 102 13.90 10.16 -8.69
CA ARG A 102 14.71 10.04 -9.91
C ARG A 102 16.09 9.43 -9.68
N SER A 103 16.50 9.22 -8.44
CA SER A 103 17.87 8.79 -8.09
C SER A 103 18.31 7.50 -8.79
N ALA A 104 17.39 6.57 -9.07
CA ALA A 104 17.70 5.34 -9.82
C ALA A 104 18.03 5.57 -11.31
N HIS A 105 17.68 6.75 -11.86
CA HIS A 105 17.94 7.14 -13.24
C HIS A 105 19.20 8.00 -13.39
N LEU A 106 19.70 8.54 -12.28
CA LEU A 106 20.90 9.35 -12.23
C LEU A 106 22.14 8.48 -11.97
N GLY A 107 23.27 8.85 -12.54
CA GLY A 107 24.55 8.22 -12.20
C GLY A 107 24.94 8.51 -10.75
N ALA A 108 25.80 7.68 -10.17
CA ALA A 108 26.18 7.73 -8.74
C ALA A 108 26.70 9.10 -8.25
N PHE A 109 27.20 9.95 -9.16
CA PHE A 109 27.73 11.30 -8.88
C PHE A 109 27.01 12.40 -9.66
N GLN A 110 25.89 12.06 -10.33
CA GLN A 110 25.15 13.01 -11.14
C GLN A 110 24.13 13.74 -10.24
N GLN A 111 24.14 15.06 -10.28
CA GLN A 111 23.11 15.89 -9.67
C GLN A 111 21.91 15.99 -10.61
N PRO A 112 20.68 16.13 -10.07
CA PRO A 112 19.49 16.41 -10.88
C PRO A 112 19.71 17.65 -11.75
N GLY A 113 19.44 17.52 -13.03
CA GLY A 113 19.51 18.64 -13.98
C GLY A 113 18.19 19.42 -14.07
N LYS A 114 18.09 20.31 -15.03
CA LYS A 114 16.91 21.14 -15.25
C LYS A 114 15.69 20.30 -15.60
N GLU A 115 15.85 19.25 -16.39
CA GLU A 115 14.79 18.34 -16.82
C GLU A 115 14.16 17.60 -15.63
N GLU A 116 14.99 17.06 -14.72
CA GLU A 116 14.48 16.38 -13.52
C GLU A 116 13.75 17.34 -12.58
N ILE A 117 14.20 18.58 -12.48
CA ILE A 117 13.52 19.61 -11.66
C ILE A 117 12.15 19.93 -12.26
N GLU A 118 12.06 20.15 -13.57
CA GLU A 118 10.80 20.41 -14.28
C GLU A 118 9.82 19.22 -14.13
N MET A 119 10.32 17.99 -14.21
CA MET A 119 9.52 16.79 -13.97
C MET A 119 8.99 16.74 -12.52
N ALA A 120 9.81 17.08 -11.54
CA ALA A 120 9.40 17.06 -10.13
C ALA A 120 8.36 18.15 -9.84
N GLU A 121 8.53 19.35 -10.38
CA GLU A 121 7.58 20.46 -10.28
C GLU A 121 6.23 20.09 -10.92
N ALA A 122 6.24 19.53 -12.13
CA ALA A 122 5.05 19.05 -12.82
C ALA A 122 4.33 17.92 -12.03
N MET A 123 5.09 17.01 -11.40
CA MET A 123 4.51 15.97 -10.55
C MET A 123 3.88 16.57 -9.30
N MET A 124 4.51 17.55 -8.66
CA MET A 124 3.95 18.25 -7.51
C MET A 124 2.68 19.01 -7.86
N GLU A 125 2.60 19.58 -9.05
CA GLU A 125 1.38 20.21 -9.58
C GLU A 125 0.27 19.18 -9.81
N ARG A 126 0.59 18.06 -10.47
CA ARG A 126 -0.35 16.95 -10.72
C ARG A 126 -0.96 16.38 -9.44
N VAL A 127 -0.17 16.29 -8.37
CA VAL A 127 -0.59 15.83 -7.04
C VAL A 127 -1.26 16.95 -6.21
N GLY A 128 -1.16 18.22 -6.64
CA GLY A 128 -1.75 19.38 -5.95
C GLY A 128 -0.98 19.86 -4.73
N ILE A 129 0.35 19.66 -4.71
CA ILE A 129 1.21 19.98 -3.57
C ILE A 129 2.31 20.98 -3.88
N THR A 130 2.21 21.79 -4.94
CA THR A 130 3.20 22.79 -5.35
C THR A 130 3.60 23.72 -4.21
N ARG A 131 2.65 24.08 -3.32
CA ARG A 131 2.90 24.89 -2.12
C ARG A 131 3.95 24.31 -1.16
N LEU A 132 4.20 23.00 -1.25
CA LEU A 132 5.15 22.29 -0.38
C LEU A 132 6.56 22.22 -0.96
N ALA A 133 6.82 22.72 -2.18
CA ALA A 133 8.09 22.60 -2.86
C ALA A 133 9.28 23.07 -2.02
N ASN A 134 9.15 24.22 -1.36
CA ASN A 134 10.19 24.82 -0.53
C ASN A 134 10.03 24.56 0.98
N LYS A 135 9.04 23.77 1.39
CA LYS A 135 8.82 23.44 2.80
C LYS A 135 9.72 22.28 3.21
N ASP A 136 10.36 22.38 4.38
CA ASP A 136 11.14 21.30 4.98
C ASP A 136 10.22 20.12 5.34
N CYS A 137 10.55 18.91 4.88
CA CYS A 137 9.78 17.69 5.14
C CYS A 137 9.62 17.39 6.64
N ASN A 138 10.61 17.73 7.48
CA ASN A 138 10.53 17.54 8.92
C ASN A 138 9.57 18.53 9.61
N ARG A 139 9.12 19.56 8.90
CA ARG A 139 8.12 20.56 9.37
C ARG A 139 6.74 20.38 8.72
N MET A 140 6.58 19.35 7.90
CA MET A 140 5.29 19.02 7.29
C MET A 140 4.37 18.30 8.28
N SER A 141 3.05 18.48 8.12
CA SER A 141 2.09 17.58 8.76
C SER A 141 2.24 16.17 8.18
N GLY A 142 1.74 15.14 8.89
CA GLY A 142 1.77 13.77 8.38
C GLY A 142 1.15 13.64 6.99
N GLY A 143 -0.01 14.29 6.77
CA GLY A 143 -0.69 14.27 5.47
C GLY A 143 0.09 14.99 4.37
N GLU A 144 0.69 16.15 4.66
CA GLU A 144 1.54 16.86 3.70
C GLU A 144 2.74 16.01 3.30
N LEU A 145 3.39 15.39 4.27
CA LEU A 145 4.52 14.50 4.01
C LEU A 145 4.11 13.28 3.20
N GLN A 146 2.97 12.65 3.53
CA GLN A 146 2.47 11.49 2.80
C GLN A 146 2.21 11.83 1.33
N MET A 147 1.62 12.99 1.02
CA MET A 147 1.40 13.44 -0.35
C MET A 147 2.71 13.70 -1.10
N VAL A 148 3.74 14.23 -0.43
CA VAL A 148 5.09 14.37 -1.01
C VAL A 148 5.72 13.01 -1.31
N LEU A 149 5.55 12.01 -0.43
CA LEU A 149 6.05 10.65 -0.66
C LEU A 149 5.32 9.96 -1.81
N ILE A 150 4.01 10.20 -1.97
CA ILE A 150 3.26 9.73 -3.13
C ILE A 150 3.79 10.39 -4.42
N ALA A 151 4.01 11.70 -4.43
CA ALA A 151 4.60 12.40 -5.59
C ALA A 151 5.98 11.85 -5.94
N ARG A 152 6.82 11.58 -4.94
CA ARG A 152 8.13 10.91 -5.11
C ARG A 152 8.00 9.55 -5.77
N ALA A 153 7.00 8.77 -5.37
CA ALA A 153 6.77 7.44 -5.94
C ALA A 153 6.27 7.51 -7.39
N LEU A 154 5.51 8.53 -7.73
CA LEU A 154 4.88 8.70 -9.04
C LEU A 154 5.78 9.30 -10.11
N ILE A 155 6.90 9.98 -9.75
CA ILE A 155 7.73 10.72 -10.71
C ILE A 155 8.36 9.82 -11.80
N ASN A 156 8.43 8.51 -11.56
CA ASN A 156 8.90 7.53 -12.53
C ASN A 156 7.77 6.83 -13.30
N GLU A 157 6.54 7.31 -13.16
CA GLU A 157 5.35 6.74 -13.83
C GLU A 157 5.23 5.21 -13.65
N PRO A 158 5.23 4.71 -12.40
CA PRO A 158 5.17 3.28 -12.12
C PRO A 158 3.86 2.69 -12.64
N LYS A 159 3.84 1.36 -12.86
CA LYS A 159 2.64 0.59 -13.16
C LYS A 159 1.96 0.07 -11.89
N LEU A 160 2.74 -0.07 -10.82
CA LEU A 160 2.27 -0.54 -9.52
C LEU A 160 2.87 0.33 -8.41
N ILE A 161 2.00 0.86 -7.56
CA ILE A 161 2.42 1.50 -6.30
C ILE A 161 2.06 0.60 -5.12
N ILE A 162 2.94 0.58 -4.14
CA ILE A 162 2.76 -0.16 -2.90
C ILE A 162 2.87 0.81 -1.74
N LEU A 163 1.84 0.83 -0.91
CA LEU A 163 1.73 1.73 0.23
C LEU A 163 1.63 0.90 1.52
N ASP A 164 2.59 1.10 2.41
CA ASP A 164 2.62 0.41 3.70
C ASP A 164 2.06 1.33 4.79
N GLU A 165 0.82 1.11 5.17
CA GLU A 165 0.03 1.88 6.14
C GLU A 165 0.03 3.40 5.84
N PRO A 166 -0.40 3.83 4.64
CA PRO A 166 -0.28 5.21 4.19
C PRO A 166 -1.13 6.21 5.00
N GLU A 167 -2.12 5.74 5.71
CA GLU A 167 -3.05 6.54 6.51
C GLU A 167 -2.69 6.62 8.00
N THR A 168 -1.69 5.87 8.45
CA THR A 168 -1.33 5.78 9.87
C THR A 168 -0.82 7.12 10.41
N GLY A 169 -1.41 7.57 11.51
CA GLY A 169 -1.08 8.85 12.17
C GLY A 169 -1.64 10.09 11.47
N LEU A 170 -2.50 9.92 10.47
CA LEU A 170 -3.20 11.02 9.80
C LEU A 170 -4.55 11.30 10.47
N ASP A 171 -4.97 12.57 10.46
CA ASP A 171 -6.34 12.95 10.77
C ASP A 171 -7.31 12.54 9.64
N PHE A 172 -8.62 12.58 9.92
CA PHE A 172 -9.65 12.16 8.97
C PHE A 172 -9.58 12.87 7.61
N HIS A 173 -9.28 14.18 7.61
CA HIS A 173 -9.15 14.94 6.36
C HIS A 173 -8.02 14.39 5.49
N ASN A 174 -6.86 14.21 6.08
CA ASN A 174 -5.68 13.71 5.38
C ASN A 174 -5.82 12.21 4.98
N GLN A 175 -6.50 11.39 5.81
CA GLN A 175 -6.82 10.02 5.43
C GLN A 175 -7.67 9.98 4.15
N ILE A 176 -8.75 10.77 4.07
CA ILE A 176 -9.61 10.85 2.89
C ILE A 176 -8.83 11.33 1.68
N LEU A 177 -7.96 12.35 1.83
CA LEU A 177 -7.12 12.82 0.72
C LEU A 177 -6.21 11.73 0.15
N VAL A 178 -5.56 10.95 1.01
CA VAL A 178 -4.68 9.85 0.60
C VAL A 178 -5.47 8.75 -0.09
N LEU A 179 -6.61 8.32 0.49
CA LEU A 179 -7.45 7.26 -0.08
C LEU A 179 -8.01 7.68 -1.45
N ASN A 180 -8.54 8.90 -1.58
CA ASN A 180 -9.02 9.43 -2.87
C ASN A 180 -7.88 9.51 -3.90
N MET A 181 -6.66 9.84 -3.47
CA MET A 181 -5.49 9.83 -4.37
C MET A 181 -5.21 8.42 -4.88
N VAL A 182 -5.20 7.41 -4.00
CA VAL A 182 -4.97 6.00 -4.38
C VAL A 182 -6.05 5.52 -5.37
N GLU A 183 -7.32 5.82 -5.09
CA GLU A 183 -8.46 5.50 -5.97
C GLU A 183 -8.29 6.12 -7.36
N ARG A 184 -7.98 7.42 -7.44
CA ARG A 184 -7.76 8.12 -8.72
C ARG A 184 -6.56 7.55 -9.49
N LEU A 185 -5.48 7.19 -8.80
CA LEU A 185 -4.31 6.60 -9.44
C LEU A 185 -4.66 5.27 -10.09
N ALA A 186 -5.45 4.43 -9.42
CA ALA A 186 -5.85 3.14 -9.97
C ALA A 186 -6.89 3.31 -11.11
N HIS A 187 -8.01 3.95 -10.84
CA HIS A 187 -9.16 3.91 -11.74
C HIS A 187 -9.12 4.97 -12.85
N GLU A 188 -8.43 6.12 -12.63
CA GLU A 188 -8.35 7.18 -13.64
C GLU A 188 -6.98 7.20 -14.36
N SER A 189 -5.89 6.85 -13.65
CA SER A 189 -4.53 6.92 -14.22
C SER A 189 -3.97 5.57 -14.65
N GLY A 190 -4.67 4.46 -14.37
CA GLY A 190 -4.25 3.10 -14.76
C GLY A 190 -3.04 2.59 -13.97
N ILE A 191 -2.77 3.11 -12.79
CA ILE A 191 -1.68 2.69 -11.91
C ILE A 191 -2.24 1.77 -10.84
N SER A 192 -1.98 0.47 -10.90
CA SER A 192 -2.43 -0.48 -9.87
C SER A 192 -1.85 -0.14 -8.50
N ALA A 193 -2.57 -0.47 -7.44
CA ALA A 193 -2.12 -0.21 -6.08
C ALA A 193 -2.22 -1.43 -5.17
N ILE A 194 -1.24 -1.60 -4.28
CA ILE A 194 -1.35 -2.49 -3.13
C ILE A 194 -1.24 -1.63 -1.89
N MET A 195 -2.25 -1.69 -1.04
CA MET A 195 -2.31 -0.92 0.20
C MET A 195 -2.35 -1.86 1.39
N ASN A 196 -1.32 -1.80 2.24
CA ASN A 196 -1.35 -2.46 3.52
C ASN A 196 -2.02 -1.55 4.54
N THR A 197 -3.04 -2.04 5.24
CA THR A 197 -3.76 -1.28 6.26
C THR A 197 -4.26 -2.17 7.40
N HIS A 198 -4.48 -1.59 8.55
CA HIS A 198 -5.16 -2.25 9.67
C HIS A 198 -6.56 -1.66 9.93
N TYR A 199 -7.04 -0.80 9.03
CA TYR A 199 -8.38 -0.21 9.07
C TYR A 199 -9.28 -0.81 7.99
N PRO A 200 -10.17 -1.78 8.35
CA PRO A 200 -11.06 -2.38 7.37
C PRO A 200 -11.98 -1.38 6.66
N THR A 201 -12.38 -0.29 7.34
CA THR A 201 -13.18 0.77 6.76
C THR A 201 -12.45 1.47 5.59
N ASN A 202 -11.14 1.70 5.70
CA ASN A 202 -10.35 2.31 4.64
C ASN A 202 -10.26 1.38 3.41
N ALA A 203 -10.02 0.09 3.63
CA ALA A 203 -10.05 -0.90 2.55
C ALA A 203 -11.43 -0.97 1.89
N MET A 204 -12.51 -0.94 2.69
CA MET A 204 -13.90 -0.97 2.20
C MET A 204 -14.23 0.22 1.29
N SER A 205 -13.56 1.36 1.46
CA SER A 205 -13.83 2.57 0.68
C SER A 205 -13.17 2.58 -0.70
N VAL A 206 -12.04 1.85 -0.88
CA VAL A 206 -11.24 2.00 -2.10
C VAL A 206 -10.79 0.69 -2.76
N ALA A 207 -10.79 -0.44 -2.03
CA ALA A 207 -10.23 -1.68 -2.55
C ALA A 207 -11.19 -2.41 -3.48
N ASP A 208 -10.67 -2.93 -4.58
CA ASP A 208 -11.35 -3.87 -5.47
C ASP A 208 -11.24 -5.30 -4.91
N GLU A 209 -10.07 -5.65 -4.38
CA GLU A 209 -9.76 -6.96 -3.82
C GLU A 209 -9.14 -6.82 -2.43
N VAL A 210 -9.35 -7.82 -1.60
CA VAL A 210 -8.85 -7.85 -0.22
C VAL A 210 -8.18 -9.18 0.06
N LEU A 211 -6.98 -9.12 0.64
CA LEU A 211 -6.38 -10.23 1.38
C LEU A 211 -6.43 -9.89 2.87
N MET A 212 -7.14 -10.68 3.66
CA MET A 212 -7.28 -10.49 5.11
C MET A 212 -6.60 -11.62 5.86
N LEU A 213 -5.53 -11.30 6.59
CA LEU A 213 -4.75 -12.21 7.42
C LEU A 213 -5.29 -12.27 8.84
N ASN A 214 -5.24 -13.43 9.48
CA ASN A 214 -5.62 -13.61 10.88
C ASN A 214 -4.45 -14.19 11.72
N ARG A 215 -4.61 -14.19 13.05
CA ARG A 215 -3.58 -14.68 13.98
C ARG A 215 -3.36 -16.19 13.96
N LYS A 216 -4.24 -16.95 13.30
CA LYS A 216 -4.11 -18.40 13.16
C LYS A 216 -3.28 -18.81 11.94
N GLY A 217 -2.78 -17.83 11.15
CA GLY A 217 -2.04 -18.09 9.91
C GLY A 217 -2.94 -18.36 8.71
N GLU A 218 -4.26 -18.21 8.88
CA GLU A 218 -5.24 -18.35 7.80
C GLU A 218 -5.45 -17.00 7.12
N PHE A 219 -6.04 -17.01 5.93
CA PHE A 219 -6.39 -15.79 5.21
C PHE A 219 -7.67 -15.96 4.40
N PHE A 220 -8.34 -14.83 4.18
CA PHE A 220 -9.43 -14.69 3.22
C PHE A 220 -8.94 -13.83 2.05
N TYR A 221 -9.25 -14.24 0.82
CA TYR A 221 -8.89 -13.48 -0.37
C TYR A 221 -10.03 -13.47 -1.39
N GLY A 222 -10.29 -12.32 -2.00
CA GLY A 222 -11.30 -12.16 -3.04
C GLY A 222 -11.79 -10.73 -3.16
N PRO A 223 -12.90 -10.50 -3.89
CA PRO A 223 -13.53 -9.19 -4.05
C PRO A 223 -13.81 -8.53 -2.70
N ALA A 224 -13.50 -7.23 -2.57
CA ALA A 224 -13.67 -6.50 -1.31
C ALA A 224 -15.12 -6.55 -0.80
N ALA A 225 -16.11 -6.52 -1.71
CA ALA A 225 -17.52 -6.59 -1.36
C ALA A 225 -17.92 -7.90 -0.68
N GLU A 226 -17.24 -9.01 -1.00
CA GLU A 226 -17.49 -10.33 -0.46
C GLU A 226 -16.67 -10.60 0.81
N ILE A 227 -15.39 -10.21 0.81
CA ILE A 227 -14.46 -10.50 1.91
C ILE A 227 -14.73 -9.62 3.12
N LEU A 228 -15.10 -8.33 2.92
CA LEU A 228 -15.32 -7.36 3.99
C LEU A 228 -16.76 -7.48 4.53
N ASN A 229 -17.01 -8.56 5.27
CA ASN A 229 -18.26 -8.84 5.98
C ASN A 229 -18.01 -8.99 7.49
N GLU A 230 -19.09 -9.00 8.28
CA GLU A 230 -19.03 -9.09 9.74
C GLU A 230 -18.29 -10.32 10.24
N GLU A 231 -18.53 -11.48 9.62
CA GLU A 231 -17.95 -12.77 10.02
C GLU A 231 -16.43 -12.77 9.85
N ASN A 232 -15.96 -12.44 8.64
CA ASN A 232 -14.54 -12.46 8.31
C ASN A 232 -13.75 -11.41 9.11
N ILE A 233 -14.30 -10.18 9.26
CA ILE A 233 -13.66 -9.11 10.03
C ILE A 233 -13.62 -9.51 11.51
N SER A 234 -14.73 -9.99 12.06
CA SER A 234 -14.81 -10.43 13.46
C SER A 234 -13.81 -11.55 13.75
N TYR A 235 -13.70 -12.51 12.82
CA TYR A 235 -12.78 -13.63 12.95
C TYR A 235 -11.31 -13.18 12.85
N SER A 236 -10.97 -12.28 11.92
CA SER A 236 -9.59 -11.91 11.67
C SER A 236 -9.02 -10.93 12.70
N PHE A 237 -9.88 -10.11 13.31
CA PHE A 237 -9.47 -9.09 14.28
C PHE A 237 -9.80 -9.43 15.74
N ASP A 238 -10.40 -10.60 16.01
CA ASP A 238 -10.85 -11.04 17.35
C ASP A 238 -11.81 -10.04 18.02
N VAL A 239 -12.70 -9.45 17.23
CA VAL A 239 -13.71 -8.47 17.70
C VAL A 239 -15.08 -8.83 17.14
N GLN A 240 -16.14 -8.33 17.76
CA GLN A 240 -17.47 -8.30 17.17
C GLN A 240 -17.64 -6.97 16.45
N VAL A 241 -18.05 -7.00 15.20
CA VAL A 241 -18.32 -5.80 14.39
C VAL A 241 -19.73 -5.88 13.83
N LEU A 242 -20.32 -4.70 13.57
CA LEU A 242 -21.48 -4.55 12.72
C LEU A 242 -21.04 -3.87 11.42
N VAL A 243 -21.54 -4.34 10.30
CA VAL A 243 -21.35 -3.72 9.00
C VAL A 243 -22.70 -3.17 8.56
N ASP A 244 -22.79 -1.86 8.39
CA ASP A 244 -24.03 -1.17 8.03
C ASP A 244 -23.82 -0.31 6.79
N GLU A 245 -24.91 0.00 6.11
CA GLU A 245 -24.94 0.79 4.90
C GLU A 245 -25.60 2.14 5.18
N LEU A 246 -24.80 3.18 5.13
CA LEU A 246 -25.24 4.56 5.34
C LEU A 246 -25.48 5.26 4.01
N HIS A 247 -26.48 6.13 3.95
CA HIS A 247 -26.74 6.91 2.75
C HIS A 247 -26.34 8.38 2.93
N TYR A 248 -25.46 8.87 2.07
CA TYR A 248 -25.03 10.26 2.07
C TYR A 248 -25.05 10.84 0.65
N GLN A 249 -25.81 11.89 0.44
CA GLN A 249 -25.95 12.58 -0.86
C GLN A 249 -26.24 11.64 -2.05
N GLY A 250 -27.11 10.64 -1.84
CA GLY A 250 -27.49 9.65 -2.87
C GLY A 250 -26.45 8.56 -3.13
N ARG A 251 -25.36 8.53 -2.36
CA ARG A 251 -24.36 7.44 -2.40
C ARG A 251 -24.55 6.53 -1.21
N SER A 252 -24.34 5.24 -1.43
CA SER A 252 -24.26 4.26 -0.36
C SER A 252 -22.81 4.19 0.16
N VAL A 253 -22.65 4.26 1.47
CA VAL A 253 -21.36 4.18 2.15
C VAL A 253 -21.45 3.06 3.19
N ARG A 254 -20.68 1.99 3.01
CA ARG A 254 -20.59 0.92 4.00
C ARG A 254 -19.69 1.36 5.16
N SER A 255 -20.07 1.06 6.36
CA SER A 255 -19.35 1.41 7.58
C SER A 255 -19.19 0.20 8.48
N ILE A 256 -18.10 0.13 9.21
CA ILE A 256 -17.79 -0.93 10.16
C ILE A 256 -17.73 -0.33 11.56
N VAL A 257 -18.53 -0.86 12.46
CA VAL A 257 -18.60 -0.43 13.86
C VAL A 257 -18.13 -1.58 14.75
N PRO A 258 -16.94 -1.48 15.39
CA PRO A 258 -16.55 -2.44 16.40
C PRO A 258 -17.40 -2.27 17.66
N VAL A 259 -17.98 -3.38 18.17
CA VAL A 259 -18.96 -3.36 19.27
C VAL A 259 -18.43 -4.00 20.53
N ALA A 260 -17.67 -5.10 20.41
CA ALA A 260 -17.16 -5.84 21.57
C ALA A 260 -15.92 -6.65 21.21
N LEU A 261 -15.19 -7.12 22.18
CA LEU A 261 -14.21 -8.19 21.98
C LEU A 261 -14.97 -9.51 21.69
N ARG A 262 -14.41 -10.33 20.84
CA ARG A 262 -14.94 -11.67 20.64
C ARG A 262 -14.62 -12.47 21.89
N GLU A 263 -15.65 -13.00 22.58
CA GLU A 263 -15.45 -13.92 23.69
C GLU A 263 -14.72 -15.16 23.12
N GLU A 264 -13.58 -15.51 23.70
CA GLU A 264 -12.95 -16.80 23.44
C GLU A 264 -13.97 -17.86 23.85
N THR A 265 -14.53 -18.56 22.90
CA THR A 265 -15.30 -19.78 23.19
C THR A 265 -14.28 -20.72 23.81
N ALA A 266 -14.29 -20.81 25.13
CA ALA A 266 -13.51 -21.79 25.87
C ALA A 266 -13.87 -23.17 25.33
N VAL A 267 -12.94 -23.81 24.61
CA VAL A 267 -13.00 -25.21 24.19
C VAL A 267 -12.23 -26.03 25.20
#